data_221d82798c3395f70045e0c0ca63b73e
#
_entry.id   221d82798c3395f70045e0c0ca63b73e
#
_cell.length_a   1.000
_cell.length_b   1.000
_cell.length_c   1.000
_cell.angle_alpha   90.00
_cell.angle_beta   90.00
_cell.angle_gamma   90.00
#
_symmetry.space_group_name_H-M   'P 1'
#
loop_
_entity.id
_entity.type
_entity.pdbx_description
1 polymer ?
#
loop_
_entity_poly.entity_id
_entity_poly.type
_entity_poly.pdbx_seq_one_letter_code
_entity_poly.pdbx_strand_id
1 'polypeptide(L)'
;MILKFLIWALLFGSVWVSAEPILPLHSVATDARKVALGRQLFFDTRLSRNNEVSCASCHQLTTHGADNTARSKGVAGRLGDVKAPTVYNSVFNIRQAWDGKAVDLKAQVTLPVENPKEFATSWPVLIATLNKDKAFLDAFTQVYKDGLSSDTISDAIAHYERSLITLNAPFDLWLQGKGSLSEQAQEGYRLFKYYGCINCHQGKNVGGNMFAKMGTFGDYFGDRGTPIEPADYGRYNVTGREADKFTFKVPGLRLAARQTFFFHDGSEHSLTGAINTMARYQLGRSLSQAELEAIAAFLESLVGQHQEMTQ
;
A
#
# COMPACT_ATOMS: atom_id res chain seq x y z
N MET A 1 -22.44 21.50 70.33
CA MET A 1 -22.52 21.89 68.89
C MET A 1 -21.54 21.03 68.14
N ILE A 2 -21.99 19.90 67.48
CA ILE A 2 -21.13 18.94 66.80
C ILE A 2 -21.30 19.17 65.32
N LEU A 3 -20.24 19.63 64.62
CA LEU A 3 -20.20 19.94 63.23
C LEU A 3 -19.92 18.63 62.44
N LYS A 4 -20.92 18.11 61.72
CA LYS A 4 -20.75 16.94 60.81
C LYS A 4 -20.18 17.41 59.55
N PHE A 5 -18.91 17.06 59.22
CA PHE A 5 -18.31 17.17 57.89
C PHE A 5 -18.79 15.99 57.02
N LEU A 6 -19.59 16.28 56.01
CA LEU A 6 -19.89 15.34 54.91
C LEU A 6 -18.73 15.40 53.93
N ILE A 7 -17.92 14.34 53.88
CA ILE A 7 -16.92 14.13 52.82
C ILE A 7 -17.64 13.55 51.60
N TRP A 8 -17.79 14.33 50.54
CA TRP A 8 -18.19 13.86 49.23
C TRP A 8 -16.98 13.22 48.54
N ALA A 9 -16.94 11.89 48.47
CA ALA A 9 -15.98 11.16 47.64
C ALA A 9 -16.40 11.24 46.17
N LEU A 10 -15.76 12.11 45.42
CA LEU A 10 -15.85 12.13 43.94
C LEU A 10 -15.12 10.88 43.40
N LEU A 11 -15.91 9.87 43.05
CA LEU A 11 -15.43 8.71 42.27
C LEU A 11 -15.14 9.17 40.85
N PHE A 12 -13.93 9.59 40.58
CA PHE A 12 -13.40 9.68 39.20
C PHE A 12 -13.24 8.28 38.65
N GLY A 13 -14.27 7.77 37.98
CA GLY A 13 -14.14 6.60 37.13
C GLY A 13 -13.17 6.92 36.03
N SER A 14 -11.94 6.40 36.09
CA SER A 14 -10.98 6.46 34.99
C SER A 14 -11.56 5.65 33.83
N VAL A 15 -12.14 6.33 32.84
CA VAL A 15 -12.49 5.74 31.56
C VAL A 15 -11.15 5.45 30.83
N TRP A 16 -10.71 4.21 30.88
CA TRP A 16 -9.60 3.75 30.05
C TRP A 16 -10.07 3.79 28.60
N VAL A 17 -9.83 4.90 27.91
CA VAL A 17 -9.97 4.95 26.45
C VAL A 17 -8.78 4.17 25.90
N SER A 18 -8.98 2.90 25.59
CA SER A 18 -8.02 2.14 24.80
C SER A 18 -7.98 2.77 23.41
N ALA A 19 -6.87 3.40 23.06
CA ALA A 19 -6.69 3.95 21.72
C ALA A 19 -6.69 2.79 20.72
N GLU A 20 -7.60 2.83 19.74
CA GLU A 20 -7.64 1.81 18.68
C GLU A 20 -6.37 1.89 17.84
N PRO A 21 -5.70 0.77 17.58
CA PRO A 21 -4.44 0.74 16.86
C PRO A 21 -4.60 0.98 15.36
N ILE A 22 -5.82 0.86 14.84
CA ILE A 22 -6.17 1.17 13.44
C ILE A 22 -6.95 2.47 13.43
N LEU A 23 -6.57 3.37 12.52
CA LEU A 23 -7.18 4.69 12.39
C LEU A 23 -7.96 4.80 11.08
N PRO A 24 -9.15 5.43 11.09
CA PRO A 24 -9.90 5.71 9.87
C PRO A 24 -9.10 6.56 8.88
N LEU A 25 -9.35 6.33 7.59
CA LEU A 25 -8.79 7.15 6.52
C LEU A 25 -9.55 8.47 6.35
N HIS A 26 -8.79 9.50 5.97
CA HIS A 26 -9.33 10.77 5.49
C HIS A 26 -8.54 11.24 4.28
N SER A 27 -9.14 12.12 3.50
CA SER A 27 -8.48 12.77 2.37
C SER A 27 -7.22 13.51 2.83
N VAL A 28 -6.23 13.57 1.95
CA VAL A 28 -5.01 14.36 2.13
C VAL A 28 -5.10 15.58 1.23
N ALA A 29 -4.64 16.73 1.71
CA ALA A 29 -4.62 17.96 0.91
C ALA A 29 -3.69 17.80 -0.31
N THR A 30 -4.21 18.15 -1.49
CA THR A 30 -3.49 18.13 -2.77
C THR A 30 -3.82 19.37 -3.59
N ASP A 31 -2.95 19.77 -4.52
CA ASP A 31 -3.29 20.79 -5.53
C ASP A 31 -4.04 20.10 -6.68
N ALA A 32 -5.30 20.49 -6.88
CA ALA A 32 -6.18 19.88 -7.89
C ALA A 32 -5.62 19.99 -9.33
N ARG A 33 -4.88 21.06 -9.64
CA ARG A 33 -4.27 21.25 -10.97
C ARG A 33 -3.11 20.25 -11.16
N LYS A 34 -2.30 20.05 -10.12
CA LYS A 34 -1.23 19.03 -10.12
C LYS A 34 -1.80 17.63 -10.20
N VAL A 35 -2.90 17.35 -9.48
CA VAL A 35 -3.62 16.07 -9.54
C VAL A 35 -4.10 15.79 -10.96
N ALA A 36 -4.70 16.78 -11.65
CA ALA A 36 -5.16 16.60 -13.02
C ALA A 36 -4.03 16.27 -14.00
N LEU A 37 -2.90 16.98 -13.92
CA LEU A 37 -1.70 16.69 -14.73
C LEU A 37 -1.11 15.32 -14.38
N GLY A 38 -1.02 15.00 -13.10
CA GLY A 38 -0.52 13.72 -12.62
C GLY A 38 -1.40 12.55 -13.11
N ARG A 39 -2.72 12.72 -13.10
CA ARG A 39 -3.64 11.74 -13.68
C ARG A 39 -3.38 11.53 -15.16
N GLN A 40 -3.24 12.61 -15.94
CA GLN A 40 -2.93 12.50 -17.36
C GLN A 40 -1.62 11.71 -17.59
N LEU A 41 -0.57 12.04 -16.84
CA LEU A 41 0.72 11.35 -16.91
C LEU A 41 0.61 9.88 -16.46
N PHE A 42 -0.16 9.57 -15.42
CA PHE A 42 -0.31 8.20 -14.91
C PHE A 42 -0.87 7.23 -15.98
N PHE A 43 -1.71 7.73 -16.88
CA PHE A 43 -2.27 6.96 -18.00
C PHE A 43 -1.49 7.12 -19.31
N ASP A 44 -0.44 7.95 -19.34
CA ASP A 44 0.29 8.27 -20.56
C ASP A 44 1.34 7.20 -20.91
N THR A 45 1.09 6.47 -21.99
CA THR A 45 2.01 5.44 -22.48
C THR A 45 3.32 6.00 -23.05
N ARG A 46 3.38 7.31 -23.36
CA ARG A 46 4.63 7.98 -23.81
C ARG A 46 5.71 8.00 -22.73
N LEU A 47 5.36 7.64 -21.48
CA LEU A 47 6.33 7.47 -20.40
C LEU A 47 7.21 6.23 -20.59
N SER A 48 6.84 5.29 -21.48
CA SER A 48 7.64 4.11 -21.79
C SER A 48 8.31 4.20 -23.16
N ARG A 49 9.43 3.47 -23.30
CA ARG A 49 10.30 3.51 -24.48
C ARG A 49 9.57 3.27 -25.83
N ASN A 50 8.60 2.38 -25.82
CA ASN A 50 7.86 1.95 -27.01
C ASN A 50 6.41 2.48 -27.06
N ASN A 51 6.03 3.37 -26.13
CA ASN A 51 4.69 3.94 -25.97
C ASN A 51 3.58 2.88 -25.76
N GLU A 52 3.88 1.75 -25.14
CA GLU A 52 2.90 0.68 -24.87
C GLU A 52 2.47 0.60 -23.43
N VAL A 53 3.30 1.07 -22.48
CA VAL A 53 3.11 0.88 -21.06
C VAL A 53 3.02 2.23 -20.35
N SER A 54 2.08 2.35 -19.44
CA SER A 54 1.92 3.47 -18.50
C SER A 54 1.88 2.96 -17.05
N CYS A 55 1.79 3.86 -16.06
CA CYS A 55 1.60 3.45 -14.67
C CYS A 55 0.31 2.61 -14.52
N ALA A 56 -0.77 3.02 -15.20
CA ALA A 56 -2.06 2.33 -15.18
C ALA A 56 -2.00 0.90 -15.76
N SER A 57 -0.99 0.55 -16.56
CA SER A 57 -0.83 -0.80 -17.10
C SER A 57 -0.57 -1.83 -15.99
N CYS A 58 0.17 -1.45 -14.95
CA CYS A 58 0.48 -2.30 -13.80
C CYS A 58 -0.33 -1.95 -12.55
N HIS A 59 -0.86 -0.71 -12.50
CA HIS A 59 -1.64 -0.19 -11.37
C HIS A 59 -3.08 0.09 -11.80
N GLN A 60 -3.87 -0.98 -11.99
CA GLN A 60 -5.26 -0.91 -12.47
C GLN A 60 -6.17 -0.32 -11.40
N LEU A 61 -6.60 0.91 -11.61
CA LEU A 61 -7.37 1.67 -10.62
C LEU A 61 -8.83 1.20 -10.52
N THR A 62 -9.39 0.61 -11.57
CA THR A 62 -10.76 0.07 -11.58
C THR A 62 -10.94 -1.13 -10.64
N THR A 63 -9.85 -1.69 -10.13
CA THR A 63 -9.87 -2.82 -9.20
C THR A 63 -9.30 -2.43 -7.84
N HIS A 64 -8.08 -2.80 -7.56
CA HIS A 64 -7.41 -2.58 -6.27
C HIS A 64 -6.09 -1.79 -6.38
N GLY A 65 -5.86 -1.12 -7.54
CA GLY A 65 -4.68 -0.29 -7.75
C GLY A 65 -3.39 -1.08 -8.02
N ALA A 66 -3.53 -2.34 -8.41
CA ALA A 66 -2.49 -3.21 -8.98
C ALA A 66 -3.12 -4.12 -10.03
N ASP A 67 -2.32 -4.74 -10.88
CA ASP A 67 -2.81 -5.76 -11.80
C ASP A 67 -3.04 -7.11 -11.10
N ASN A 68 -3.79 -8.00 -11.77
CA ASN A 68 -4.12 -9.33 -11.27
C ASN A 68 -3.11 -10.38 -11.79
N THR A 69 -1.81 -10.08 -11.64
CA THR A 69 -0.73 -10.99 -12.01
C THR A 69 0.30 -11.11 -10.89
N ALA A 70 1.00 -12.23 -10.85
CA ALA A 70 2.10 -12.40 -9.89
C ALA A 70 3.24 -11.40 -10.16
N ARG A 71 3.51 -11.12 -11.44
CA ARG A 71 4.51 -10.14 -11.90
C ARG A 71 3.99 -9.42 -13.13
N SER A 72 3.96 -8.10 -13.06
CA SER A 72 3.49 -7.24 -14.16
C SER A 72 4.38 -7.34 -15.39
N LYS A 73 3.79 -7.08 -16.56
CA LYS A 73 4.51 -7.02 -17.83
C LYS A 73 4.81 -5.57 -18.20
N GLY A 74 6.08 -5.24 -18.32
CA GLY A 74 6.53 -3.96 -18.85
C GLY A 74 6.80 -4.01 -20.34
N VAL A 75 7.67 -3.11 -20.81
CA VAL A 75 8.06 -2.95 -22.20
C VAL A 75 8.50 -4.27 -22.82
N ALA A 76 8.00 -4.54 -24.03
CA ALA A 76 8.24 -5.78 -24.78
C ALA A 76 7.84 -7.06 -24.01
N GLY A 77 6.85 -6.96 -23.10
CA GLY A 77 6.34 -8.10 -22.35
C GLY A 77 7.30 -8.64 -21.27
N ARG A 78 8.34 -7.90 -20.92
CA ARG A 78 9.29 -8.30 -19.86
C ARG A 78 8.61 -8.34 -18.52
N LEU A 79 8.83 -9.43 -17.77
CA LEU A 79 8.28 -9.57 -16.42
C LEU A 79 9.09 -8.76 -15.40
N GLY A 80 8.39 -8.03 -14.54
CA GLY A 80 8.97 -7.38 -13.37
C GLY A 80 9.57 -8.37 -12.36
N ASP A 81 10.37 -7.86 -11.44
CA ASP A 81 11.02 -8.69 -10.42
C ASP A 81 10.12 -8.99 -9.21
N VAL A 82 9.12 -8.15 -9.00
CA VAL A 82 8.18 -8.26 -7.87
C VAL A 82 6.75 -8.00 -8.33
N LYS A 83 5.79 -8.43 -7.52
CA LYS A 83 4.39 -8.06 -7.68
C LYS A 83 4.22 -6.54 -7.54
N ALA A 84 3.48 -5.92 -8.45
CA ALA A 84 3.09 -4.52 -8.31
C ALA A 84 2.25 -4.34 -7.03
N PRO A 85 2.67 -3.47 -6.10
CA PRO A 85 1.84 -3.14 -4.94
C PRO A 85 0.69 -2.23 -5.35
N THR A 86 -0.36 -2.18 -4.54
CA THR A 86 -1.41 -1.17 -4.76
C THR A 86 -0.86 0.25 -4.65
N VAL A 87 -1.30 1.14 -5.54
CA VAL A 87 -1.05 2.59 -5.43
C VAL A 87 -2.07 3.27 -4.53
N TYR A 88 -3.22 2.64 -4.27
CA TYR A 88 -4.19 3.18 -3.32
C TYR A 88 -3.61 3.25 -1.92
N ASN A 89 -3.87 4.36 -1.25
CA ASN A 89 -3.43 4.63 0.13
C ASN A 89 -1.90 4.68 0.31
N SER A 90 -1.13 4.65 -0.78
CA SER A 90 0.34 4.62 -0.76
C SER A 90 0.98 5.84 -0.07
N VAL A 91 0.26 6.97 -0.03
CA VAL A 91 0.66 8.19 0.70
C VAL A 91 0.90 7.97 2.20
N PHE A 92 0.29 6.93 2.79
CA PHE A 92 0.46 6.60 4.21
C PHE A 92 1.61 5.65 4.49
N ASN A 93 2.32 5.18 3.47
CA ASN A 93 3.52 4.36 3.64
C ASN A 93 4.71 5.23 4.06
N ILE A 94 5.54 4.71 4.98
CA ILE A 94 6.78 5.40 5.40
C ILE A 94 7.84 5.43 4.29
N ARG A 95 7.79 4.49 3.37
CA ARG A 95 8.63 4.37 2.17
C ARG A 95 7.86 3.64 1.09
N GLN A 96 8.28 3.76 -0.17
CA GLN A 96 7.68 3.08 -1.30
C GLN A 96 8.55 1.90 -1.77
N ALA A 97 7.96 1.01 -2.58
CA ALA A 97 8.45 -0.31 -2.97
C ALA A 97 8.48 -1.33 -1.81
N TRP A 98 8.65 -2.62 -2.13
CA TRP A 98 8.69 -3.70 -1.15
C TRP A 98 9.92 -3.62 -0.24
N ASP A 99 11.06 -3.24 -0.79
CA ASP A 99 12.33 -3.05 -0.09
C ASP A 99 12.49 -1.66 0.54
N GLY A 100 11.53 -0.76 0.28
CA GLY A 100 11.55 0.61 0.78
C GLY A 100 12.64 1.48 0.16
N LYS A 101 13.07 1.21 -1.08
CA LYS A 101 14.14 1.95 -1.75
C LYS A 101 13.78 3.40 -2.03
N ALA A 102 12.51 3.73 -2.30
CA ALA A 102 12.09 5.11 -2.48
C ALA A 102 11.62 5.75 -1.16
N VAL A 103 12.10 6.96 -0.89
CA VAL A 103 11.81 7.67 0.36
C VAL A 103 10.38 8.20 0.44
N ASP A 104 9.78 8.50 -0.71
CA ASP A 104 8.42 9.01 -0.84
C ASP A 104 7.83 8.66 -2.22
N LEU A 105 6.62 9.13 -2.52
CA LEU A 105 5.95 8.90 -3.80
C LEU A 105 6.69 9.55 -4.96
N LYS A 106 7.23 10.75 -4.78
CA LYS A 106 7.97 11.47 -5.83
C LYS A 106 9.24 10.71 -6.24
N ALA A 107 9.99 10.22 -5.26
CA ALA A 107 11.16 9.38 -5.49
C ALA A 107 10.78 8.04 -6.14
N GLN A 108 9.60 7.50 -5.82
CA GLN A 108 9.13 6.23 -6.40
C GLN A 108 8.92 6.34 -7.92
N VAL A 109 8.37 7.45 -8.42
CA VAL A 109 8.10 7.65 -9.86
C VAL A 109 9.36 7.46 -10.73
N THR A 110 10.55 7.72 -10.18
CA THR A 110 11.80 7.54 -10.92
C THR A 110 12.16 6.07 -11.18
N LEU A 111 11.68 5.15 -10.34
CA LEU A 111 12.07 3.75 -10.39
C LEU A 111 11.63 3.05 -11.68
N PRO A 112 10.36 3.12 -12.12
CA PRO A 112 9.91 2.46 -13.35
C PRO A 112 10.51 3.08 -14.61
N VAL A 113 10.83 4.38 -14.61
CA VAL A 113 11.34 5.08 -15.81
C VAL A 113 12.60 4.43 -16.35
N GLU A 114 13.58 4.19 -15.50
CA GLU A 114 14.88 3.66 -15.88
C GLU A 114 14.96 2.13 -15.80
N ASN A 115 13.97 1.48 -15.21
CA ASN A 115 13.95 0.02 -15.10
C ASN A 115 13.75 -0.63 -16.48
N PRO A 116 14.71 -1.45 -16.95
CA PRO A 116 14.63 -2.09 -18.27
C PRO A 116 13.48 -3.10 -18.40
N LYS A 117 12.90 -3.54 -17.28
CA LYS A 117 11.76 -4.45 -17.24
C LYS A 117 10.40 -3.73 -17.12
N GLU A 118 10.41 -2.40 -16.94
CA GLU A 118 9.20 -1.58 -16.78
C GLU A 118 9.08 -0.60 -17.96
N PHE A 119 9.51 0.66 -17.84
CA PHE A 119 9.42 1.66 -18.92
C PHE A 119 10.63 1.65 -19.87
N ALA A 120 11.79 1.20 -19.41
CA ALA A 120 13.02 1.05 -20.18
C ALA A 120 13.44 2.31 -20.97
N THR A 121 13.29 3.51 -20.38
CA THR A 121 13.61 4.80 -20.98
C THR A 121 14.56 5.58 -20.08
N SER A 122 14.77 6.86 -20.38
CA SER A 122 15.51 7.79 -19.53
C SER A 122 14.80 9.14 -19.48
N TRP A 123 15.05 9.91 -18.46
CA TRP A 123 14.44 11.23 -18.27
C TRP A 123 14.65 12.17 -19.47
N PRO A 124 15.86 12.30 -20.06
CA PRO A 124 16.06 13.16 -21.25
C PRO A 124 15.17 12.72 -22.43
N VAL A 125 15.07 11.43 -22.70
CA VAL A 125 14.25 10.89 -23.80
C VAL A 125 12.76 11.14 -23.55
N LEU A 126 12.29 10.87 -22.34
CA LEU A 126 10.91 11.08 -21.93
C LEU A 126 10.51 12.56 -22.05
N ILE A 127 11.30 13.46 -21.51
CA ILE A 127 11.07 14.91 -21.56
C ILE A 127 11.05 15.41 -23.03
N ALA A 128 12.00 14.97 -23.85
CA ALA A 128 12.03 15.30 -25.28
C ALA A 128 10.78 14.79 -26.02
N THR A 129 10.22 13.65 -25.60
CA THR A 129 8.99 13.11 -26.18
C THR A 129 7.77 13.94 -25.80
N LEU A 130 7.62 14.28 -24.51
CA LEU A 130 6.49 15.08 -24.03
C LEU A 130 6.54 16.52 -24.57
N ASN A 131 7.72 17.11 -24.75
CA ASN A 131 7.90 18.45 -25.34
C ASN A 131 7.39 18.58 -26.79
N LYS A 132 7.14 17.49 -27.50
CA LYS A 132 6.55 17.54 -28.84
C LYS A 132 5.05 17.85 -28.85
N ASP A 133 4.38 17.65 -27.71
CA ASP A 133 2.97 17.93 -27.52
C ASP A 133 2.80 19.34 -26.96
N LYS A 134 2.55 20.29 -27.85
CA LYS A 134 2.43 21.71 -27.49
C LYS A 134 1.25 21.95 -26.54
N ALA A 135 0.10 21.26 -26.74
CA ALA A 135 -1.07 21.44 -25.90
C ALA A 135 -0.81 20.96 -24.46
N PHE A 136 -0.14 19.80 -24.33
CA PHE A 136 0.28 19.28 -23.04
C PHE A 136 1.30 20.22 -22.35
N LEU A 137 2.29 20.69 -23.11
CA LEU A 137 3.31 21.63 -22.59
C LEU A 137 2.69 22.95 -22.10
N ASP A 138 1.77 23.54 -22.87
CA ASP A 138 1.07 24.78 -22.51
C ASP A 138 0.26 24.57 -21.21
N ALA A 139 -0.49 23.47 -21.09
CA ALA A 139 -1.21 23.14 -19.86
C ALA A 139 -0.28 22.88 -18.67
N PHE A 140 0.83 22.18 -18.90
CA PHE A 140 1.83 21.87 -17.87
C PHE A 140 2.49 23.12 -17.31
N THR A 141 2.89 24.07 -18.18
CA THR A 141 3.57 25.33 -17.76
C THR A 141 2.66 26.29 -17.04
N GLN A 142 1.35 26.16 -17.16
CA GLN A 142 0.40 26.93 -16.33
C GLN A 142 0.51 26.56 -14.85
N VAL A 143 0.86 25.30 -14.56
CA VAL A 143 1.00 24.77 -13.20
C VAL A 143 2.43 24.79 -12.72
N TYR A 144 3.36 24.37 -13.57
CA TYR A 144 4.80 24.32 -13.30
C TYR A 144 5.53 25.35 -14.16
N LYS A 145 5.84 26.51 -13.59
CA LYS A 145 6.46 27.65 -14.32
C LYS A 145 7.85 27.32 -14.87
N ASP A 146 8.55 26.39 -14.23
CA ASP A 146 9.88 25.92 -14.66
C ASP A 146 9.80 24.88 -15.80
N GLY A 147 8.59 24.55 -16.26
CA GLY A 147 8.37 23.61 -17.36
C GLY A 147 8.56 22.15 -16.99
N LEU A 148 8.78 21.32 -18.03
CA LEU A 148 8.97 19.87 -17.90
C LEU A 148 10.39 19.53 -17.41
N SER A 149 10.47 18.81 -16.32
CA SER A 149 11.67 18.20 -15.77
C SER A 149 11.32 16.87 -15.10
N SER A 150 12.31 16.05 -14.79
CA SER A 150 12.08 14.84 -13.98
C SER A 150 11.41 15.18 -12.64
N ASP A 151 11.80 16.30 -12.05
CA ASP A 151 11.27 16.79 -10.77
C ASP A 151 9.79 17.16 -10.85
N THR A 152 9.40 17.97 -11.84
CA THR A 152 8.02 18.46 -12.00
C THR A 152 7.07 17.37 -12.49
N ILE A 153 7.53 16.45 -13.35
CA ILE A 153 6.75 15.28 -13.79
C ILE A 153 6.50 14.33 -12.62
N SER A 154 7.55 14.02 -11.84
CA SER A 154 7.42 13.17 -10.67
C SER A 154 6.55 13.80 -9.59
N ASP A 155 6.63 15.11 -9.38
CA ASP A 155 5.76 15.82 -8.44
C ASP A 155 4.30 15.77 -8.86
N ALA A 156 3.98 15.95 -10.16
CA ALA A 156 2.62 15.84 -10.67
C ALA A 156 2.03 14.44 -10.43
N ILE A 157 2.76 13.38 -10.81
CA ILE A 157 2.33 12.00 -10.59
C ILE A 157 2.15 11.72 -9.10
N ALA A 158 3.09 12.13 -8.26
CA ALA A 158 2.98 11.97 -6.80
C ALA A 158 1.77 12.70 -6.20
N HIS A 159 1.39 13.87 -6.74
CA HIS A 159 0.15 14.56 -6.33
C HIS A 159 -1.09 13.75 -6.69
N TYR A 160 -1.12 13.12 -7.86
CA TYR A 160 -2.20 12.23 -8.23
C TYR A 160 -2.25 11.00 -7.31
N GLU A 161 -1.13 10.31 -7.09
CA GLU A 161 -1.09 9.15 -6.20
C GLU A 161 -1.51 9.49 -4.76
N ARG A 162 -1.17 10.69 -4.25
CA ARG A 162 -1.66 11.19 -2.95
C ARG A 162 -3.18 11.33 -2.89
N SER A 163 -3.85 11.56 -4.02
CA SER A 163 -5.31 11.65 -4.07
C SER A 163 -5.99 10.28 -4.10
N LEU A 164 -5.27 9.19 -4.38
CA LEU A 164 -5.79 7.84 -4.47
C LEU A 164 -6.03 7.23 -3.07
N ILE A 165 -7.02 7.72 -2.36
CA ILE A 165 -7.37 7.27 -1.01
C ILE A 165 -8.74 6.61 -1.03
N THR A 166 -8.83 5.37 -0.55
CA THR A 166 -10.08 4.62 -0.47
C THR A 166 -10.82 4.94 0.82
N LEU A 167 -11.82 5.81 0.75
CA LEU A 167 -12.61 6.25 1.89
C LEU A 167 -13.80 5.33 2.18
N ASN A 168 -14.45 5.56 3.31
CA ASN A 168 -15.71 4.93 3.70
C ASN A 168 -15.65 3.39 3.76
N ALA A 169 -14.51 2.82 4.16
CA ALA A 169 -14.46 1.40 4.48
C ALA A 169 -15.45 1.07 5.61
N PRO A 170 -16.20 -0.06 5.55
CA PRO A 170 -17.15 -0.44 6.62
C PRO A 170 -16.51 -0.41 8.01
N PHE A 171 -15.28 -0.86 8.15
CA PHE A 171 -14.53 -0.82 9.40
C PHE A 171 -14.27 0.62 9.88
N ASP A 172 -13.91 1.54 8.98
CA ASP A 172 -13.68 2.94 9.33
C ASP A 172 -14.98 3.63 9.80
N LEU A 173 -16.10 3.32 9.13
CA LEU A 173 -17.40 3.83 9.54
C LEU A 173 -17.83 3.27 10.90
N TRP A 174 -17.58 2.00 11.16
CA TRP A 174 -17.84 1.37 12.45
C TRP A 174 -17.01 2.01 13.56
N LEU A 175 -15.71 2.24 13.38
CA LEU A 175 -14.85 2.93 14.33
C LEU A 175 -15.34 4.35 14.66
N GLN A 176 -15.98 5.01 13.68
CA GLN A 176 -16.54 6.35 13.85
C GLN A 176 -17.96 6.36 14.44
N GLY A 177 -18.53 5.18 14.75
CA GLY A 177 -19.92 5.06 15.22
C GLY A 177 -20.98 5.37 14.13
N LYS A 178 -20.60 5.33 12.84
CA LYS A 178 -21.45 5.66 11.69
C LYS A 178 -21.94 4.45 10.90
N GLY A 179 -21.61 3.25 11.34
CA GLY A 179 -21.97 2.00 10.66
C GLY A 179 -21.86 0.80 11.58
N SER A 180 -22.23 -0.37 11.06
CA SER A 180 -22.10 -1.65 11.76
C SER A 180 -21.14 -2.57 11.02
N LEU A 181 -20.53 -3.51 11.75
CA LEU A 181 -19.78 -4.62 11.21
C LEU A 181 -20.55 -5.92 11.47
N SER A 182 -20.40 -6.89 10.57
CA SER A 182 -20.89 -8.26 10.84
C SER A 182 -20.18 -8.83 12.07
N GLU A 183 -20.85 -9.74 12.77
CA GLU A 183 -20.27 -10.45 13.93
C GLU A 183 -18.98 -11.17 13.54
N GLN A 184 -18.94 -11.77 12.35
CA GLN A 184 -17.76 -12.44 11.81
C GLN A 184 -16.57 -11.47 11.62
N ALA A 185 -16.80 -10.25 11.11
CA ALA A 185 -15.75 -9.25 10.95
C ALA A 185 -15.28 -8.69 12.30
N GLN A 186 -16.18 -8.52 13.27
CA GLN A 186 -15.82 -8.13 14.63
C GLN A 186 -14.96 -9.20 15.32
N GLU A 187 -15.35 -10.47 15.18
CA GLU A 187 -14.55 -11.61 15.67
C GLU A 187 -13.19 -11.66 14.98
N GLY A 188 -13.14 -11.46 13.65
CA GLY A 188 -11.89 -11.37 12.89
C GLY A 188 -10.96 -10.27 13.39
N TYR A 189 -11.49 -9.08 13.70
CA TYR A 189 -10.72 -7.99 14.29
C TYR A 189 -10.23 -8.33 15.70
N ARG A 190 -11.06 -8.98 16.52
CA ARG A 190 -10.67 -9.46 17.84
C ARG A 190 -9.48 -10.45 17.73
N LEU A 191 -9.57 -11.43 16.82
CA LEU A 191 -8.52 -12.41 16.55
C LEU A 191 -7.25 -11.76 16.01
N PHE A 192 -7.38 -10.79 15.10
CA PHE A 192 -6.27 -10.02 14.53
C PHE A 192 -5.46 -9.31 15.61
N LYS A 193 -6.14 -8.74 16.61
CA LYS A 193 -5.50 -8.16 17.80
C LYS A 193 -4.91 -9.25 18.71
N TYR A 194 -5.68 -10.26 19.03
CA TYR A 194 -5.31 -11.30 19.99
C TYR A 194 -4.11 -12.13 19.55
N TYR A 195 -4.02 -12.45 18.25
CA TYR A 195 -2.89 -13.21 17.71
C TYR A 195 -1.66 -12.35 17.45
N GLY A 196 -1.77 -11.04 17.53
CA GLY A 196 -0.64 -10.14 17.38
C GLY A 196 -0.36 -9.68 15.95
N CYS A 197 -1.24 -9.92 14.97
CA CYS A 197 -1.14 -9.35 13.62
C CYS A 197 -1.01 -7.83 13.67
N ILE A 198 -1.70 -7.22 14.64
CA ILE A 198 -1.73 -5.78 14.90
C ILE A 198 -0.35 -5.19 15.24
N ASN A 199 0.61 -6.01 15.71
CA ASN A 199 1.94 -5.52 16.08
C ASN A 199 2.71 -4.98 14.86
N CYS A 200 2.42 -5.52 13.66
CA CYS A 200 3.01 -5.09 12.39
C CYS A 200 2.00 -4.36 11.51
N HIS A 201 0.73 -4.80 11.51
CA HIS A 201 -0.34 -4.27 10.68
C HIS A 201 -1.24 -3.32 11.47
N GLN A 202 -0.83 -2.06 11.60
CA GLN A 202 -1.52 -1.02 12.36
C GLN A 202 -1.53 0.33 11.65
N GLY A 203 -2.13 1.34 12.27
CA GLY A 203 -2.21 2.70 11.76
C GLY A 203 -3.22 2.88 10.62
N LYS A 204 -3.12 4.00 9.91
CA LYS A 204 -4.09 4.40 8.87
C LYS A 204 -4.19 3.40 7.72
N ASN A 205 -3.04 2.92 7.23
CA ASN A 205 -3.01 1.97 6.10
C ASN A 205 -3.07 0.50 6.54
N VAL A 206 -3.24 0.23 7.85
CA VAL A 206 -3.20 -1.11 8.46
C VAL A 206 -1.89 -1.82 8.08
N GLY A 207 -0.81 -1.12 8.30
CA GLY A 207 0.56 -1.43 7.88
C GLY A 207 1.18 -0.25 7.12
N GLY A 208 2.26 -0.51 6.38
CA GLY A 208 3.00 0.52 5.61
C GLY A 208 3.92 1.39 6.46
N ASN A 209 3.97 1.21 7.77
CA ASN A 209 4.62 2.09 8.75
C ASN A 209 5.87 1.51 9.41
N MET A 210 6.30 0.32 9.02
CA MET A 210 7.50 -0.34 9.53
C MET A 210 8.07 -1.35 8.54
N PHE A 211 9.26 -1.85 8.85
CA PHE A 211 9.88 -2.99 8.20
C PHE A 211 9.85 -4.21 9.12
N ALA A 212 9.64 -5.40 8.56
CA ALA A 212 9.69 -6.66 9.28
C ALA A 212 10.35 -7.74 8.45
N LYS A 213 11.07 -8.65 9.12
CA LYS A 213 11.64 -9.83 8.49
C LYS A 213 10.53 -10.84 8.20
N MET A 214 10.51 -11.37 6.97
CA MET A 214 9.63 -12.48 6.62
C MET A 214 10.19 -13.79 7.19
N GLY A 215 9.37 -14.52 7.95
CA GLY A 215 9.80 -15.75 8.59
C GLY A 215 10.44 -15.53 9.96
N THR A 216 9.76 -14.79 10.86
CA THR A 216 10.25 -14.60 12.24
C THR A 216 10.21 -15.88 13.07
N PHE A 217 9.22 -16.76 12.84
CA PHE A 217 9.04 -18.02 13.57
C PHE A 217 9.25 -19.27 12.71
N GLY A 218 9.77 -19.13 11.49
CA GLY A 218 10.06 -20.26 10.61
C GLY A 218 10.81 -19.79 9.37
N ASP A 219 11.49 -20.71 8.68
CA ASP A 219 12.21 -20.41 7.45
C ASP A 219 11.27 -20.42 6.24
N TYR A 220 10.56 -19.28 6.03
CA TYR A 220 9.64 -19.13 4.90
C TYR A 220 10.31 -19.41 3.56
N PHE A 221 11.51 -18.87 3.32
CA PHE A 221 12.20 -18.98 2.04
C PHE A 221 12.75 -20.39 1.78
N GLY A 222 13.21 -21.08 2.83
CA GLY A 222 13.59 -22.48 2.74
C GLY A 222 12.40 -23.40 2.49
N ASP A 223 11.29 -23.18 3.19
CA ASP A 223 10.07 -23.98 3.08
C ASP A 223 9.27 -23.71 1.78
N ARG A 224 9.44 -22.55 1.15
CA ARG A 224 8.74 -22.17 -0.09
C ARG A 224 9.04 -23.14 -1.25
N GLY A 225 10.19 -23.79 -1.23
CA GLY A 225 10.57 -24.81 -2.22
C GLY A 225 10.97 -24.24 -3.60
N THR A 226 11.19 -22.93 -3.71
CA THR A 226 11.71 -22.26 -4.91
C THR A 226 13.08 -21.64 -4.61
N PRO A 227 13.96 -21.48 -5.61
CA PRO A 227 15.23 -20.79 -5.41
C PRO A 227 15.04 -19.38 -4.87
N ILE A 228 15.99 -18.93 -4.03
CA ILE A 228 16.05 -17.55 -3.56
C ILE A 228 16.47 -16.65 -4.73
N GLU A 229 15.64 -15.68 -5.05
CA GLU A 229 15.91 -14.66 -6.08
C GLU A 229 16.46 -13.36 -5.45
N PRO A 230 17.10 -12.48 -6.21
CA PRO A 230 17.59 -11.19 -5.69
C PRO A 230 16.51 -10.37 -4.99
N ALA A 231 15.26 -10.41 -5.46
CA ALA A 231 14.13 -9.70 -4.86
C ALA A 231 13.80 -10.19 -3.44
N ASP A 232 14.07 -11.45 -3.13
CA ASP A 232 13.81 -12.06 -1.82
C ASP A 232 14.67 -11.45 -0.70
N TYR A 233 15.84 -10.91 -1.05
CA TYR A 233 16.69 -10.24 -0.04
C TYR A 233 16.09 -8.95 0.51
N GLY A 234 15.05 -8.39 -0.15
CA GLY A 234 14.27 -7.27 0.35
C GLY A 234 15.13 -6.05 0.70
N ARG A 235 15.01 -5.56 1.92
CA ARG A 235 15.70 -4.35 2.42
C ARG A 235 17.23 -4.43 2.31
N TYR A 236 17.82 -5.61 2.36
CA TYR A 236 19.24 -5.81 2.13
C TYR A 236 19.71 -5.20 0.81
N ASN A 237 18.91 -5.29 -0.24
CA ASN A 237 19.26 -4.71 -1.57
C ASN A 237 19.45 -3.19 -1.54
N VAL A 238 18.94 -2.53 -0.51
CA VAL A 238 19.07 -1.06 -0.32
C VAL A 238 20.18 -0.70 0.65
N THR A 239 20.36 -1.51 1.71
CA THR A 239 21.23 -1.15 2.84
C THR A 239 22.56 -1.88 2.84
N GLY A 240 22.66 -3.04 2.18
CA GLY A 240 23.81 -3.94 2.26
C GLY A 240 24.04 -4.59 3.63
N ARG A 241 23.14 -4.37 4.60
CA ARG A 241 23.30 -4.92 5.95
C ARG A 241 22.72 -6.33 6.04
N GLU A 242 23.50 -7.29 6.53
CA GLU A 242 23.06 -8.69 6.69
C GLU A 242 21.78 -8.82 7.53
N ALA A 243 21.61 -7.98 8.56
CA ALA A 243 20.42 -7.97 9.41
C ALA A 243 19.14 -7.59 8.65
N ASP A 244 19.27 -6.96 7.48
CA ASP A 244 18.14 -6.55 6.65
C ASP A 244 17.75 -7.57 5.58
N LYS A 245 18.43 -8.73 5.51
CA LYS A 245 18.04 -9.82 4.61
C LYS A 245 16.65 -10.34 4.95
N PHE A 246 15.87 -10.57 3.87
CA PHE A 246 14.48 -11.03 3.96
C PHE A 246 13.55 -10.07 4.71
N THR A 247 13.95 -8.81 4.85
CA THR A 247 13.18 -7.76 5.50
C THR A 247 12.45 -6.93 4.45
N PHE A 248 11.15 -6.70 4.66
CA PHE A 248 10.31 -5.94 3.74
C PHE A 248 9.56 -4.85 4.49
N LYS A 249 9.17 -3.80 3.76
CA LYS A 249 8.15 -2.90 4.27
C LYS A 249 6.87 -3.71 4.48
N VAL A 250 6.33 -3.67 5.68
CA VAL A 250 5.04 -4.30 5.98
C VAL A 250 3.98 -3.70 5.04
N PRO A 251 3.31 -4.49 4.19
CA PRO A 251 2.34 -3.94 3.26
C PRO A 251 1.11 -3.44 4.00
N GLY A 252 0.45 -2.42 3.44
CA GLY A 252 -0.88 -2.04 3.88
C GLY A 252 -1.90 -3.13 3.54
N LEU A 253 -2.85 -3.38 4.44
CA LEU A 253 -3.88 -4.40 4.24
C LEU A 253 -5.20 -3.86 3.69
N ARG A 254 -5.33 -2.55 3.54
CA ARG A 254 -6.49 -2.00 2.85
C ARG A 254 -6.50 -2.50 1.40
N LEU A 255 -7.64 -2.95 0.92
CA LEU A 255 -7.80 -3.62 -0.38
C LEU A 255 -7.08 -4.99 -0.52
N ALA A 256 -6.47 -5.55 0.53
CA ALA A 256 -5.87 -6.88 0.46
C ALA A 256 -6.91 -7.94 0.06
N ALA A 257 -8.14 -7.81 0.53
CA ALA A 257 -9.24 -8.72 0.18
C ALA A 257 -9.67 -8.66 -1.30
N ARG A 258 -9.19 -7.67 -2.06
CA ARG A 258 -9.44 -7.54 -3.51
C ARG A 258 -8.30 -8.08 -4.36
N GLN A 259 -7.21 -8.53 -3.74
CA GLN A 259 -6.06 -9.08 -4.45
C GLN A 259 -6.20 -10.57 -4.69
N THR A 260 -5.61 -11.05 -5.79
CA THR A 260 -5.54 -12.47 -6.15
C THR A 260 -4.14 -13.05 -5.96
N PHE A 261 -3.14 -12.20 -5.83
CA PHE A 261 -1.74 -12.59 -5.62
C PHE A 261 -1.19 -11.83 -4.43
N PHE A 262 -0.45 -12.51 -3.56
CA PHE A 262 0.07 -11.96 -2.32
C PHE A 262 1.58 -12.17 -2.23
N PHE A 263 2.22 -11.44 -1.31
CA PHE A 263 3.64 -11.32 -1.10
C PHE A 263 4.35 -10.57 -2.23
N HIS A 264 5.65 -10.33 -2.05
CA HIS A 264 6.47 -9.58 -2.99
C HIS A 264 6.70 -10.32 -4.31
N ASP A 265 6.60 -11.63 -4.30
CA ASP A 265 6.82 -12.53 -5.44
C ASP A 265 5.52 -13.03 -6.08
N GLY A 266 4.37 -12.71 -5.47
CA GLY A 266 3.07 -13.20 -5.92
C GLY A 266 2.85 -14.69 -5.73
N SER A 267 3.58 -15.33 -4.83
CA SER A 267 3.59 -16.79 -4.63
C SER A 267 2.32 -17.36 -4.02
N GLU A 268 1.54 -16.56 -3.32
CA GLU A 268 0.27 -17.00 -2.73
C GLU A 268 -0.93 -16.44 -3.53
N HIS A 269 -1.96 -17.25 -3.70
CA HIS A 269 -3.06 -16.99 -4.62
C HIS A 269 -4.43 -16.81 -3.95
N SER A 270 -4.47 -16.84 -2.62
CA SER A 270 -5.71 -16.66 -1.86
C SER A 270 -5.48 -15.85 -0.60
N LEU A 271 -6.50 -15.07 -0.20
CA LEU A 271 -6.45 -14.28 1.02
C LEU A 271 -6.27 -15.18 2.26
N THR A 272 -7.02 -16.27 2.33
CA THR A 272 -6.92 -17.22 3.46
C THR A 272 -5.59 -17.93 3.49
N GLY A 273 -5.00 -18.27 2.33
CA GLY A 273 -3.64 -18.80 2.23
C GLY A 273 -2.60 -17.80 2.72
N ALA A 274 -2.73 -16.52 2.34
CA ALA A 274 -1.83 -15.45 2.82
C ALA A 274 -1.95 -15.26 4.35
N ILE A 275 -3.17 -15.27 4.90
CA ILE A 275 -3.40 -15.21 6.35
C ILE A 275 -2.75 -16.42 7.05
N ASN A 276 -2.94 -17.62 6.52
CA ASN A 276 -2.37 -18.84 7.09
C ASN A 276 -0.84 -18.83 7.04
N THR A 277 -0.24 -18.38 5.92
CA THR A 277 1.21 -18.20 5.78
C THR A 277 1.75 -17.21 6.80
N MET A 278 1.08 -16.06 6.99
CA MET A 278 1.44 -15.10 8.02
C MET A 278 1.32 -15.69 9.42
N ALA A 279 0.24 -16.41 9.73
CA ALA A 279 0.06 -17.08 11.02
C ALA A 279 1.21 -18.06 11.31
N ARG A 280 1.57 -18.90 10.32
CA ARG A 280 2.63 -19.88 10.46
C ARG A 280 4.00 -19.24 10.65
N TYR A 281 4.40 -18.37 9.73
CA TYR A 281 5.79 -17.87 9.67
C TYR A 281 6.04 -16.62 10.48
N GLN A 282 5.04 -15.79 10.75
CA GLN A 282 5.21 -14.57 11.54
C GLN A 282 4.76 -14.71 12.99
N LEU A 283 3.89 -15.67 13.29
CA LEU A 283 3.31 -15.85 14.62
C LEU A 283 3.54 -17.23 15.22
N GLY A 284 4.09 -18.20 14.44
CA GLY A 284 4.31 -19.57 14.86
C GLY A 284 3.01 -20.31 15.23
N ARG A 285 1.91 -20.01 14.52
CA ARG A 285 0.57 -20.51 14.84
C ARG A 285 -0.09 -21.22 13.67
N SER A 286 -0.94 -22.17 13.99
CA SER A 286 -1.92 -22.72 13.06
C SER A 286 -3.31 -22.15 13.39
N LEU A 287 -4.07 -21.75 12.38
CA LEU A 287 -5.42 -21.24 12.52
C LEU A 287 -6.41 -22.26 11.98
N SER A 288 -7.57 -22.38 12.64
CA SER A 288 -8.71 -23.12 12.12
C SER A 288 -9.33 -22.42 10.93
N GLN A 289 -10.11 -23.14 10.12
CA GLN A 289 -10.82 -22.56 8.97
C GLN A 289 -11.75 -21.41 9.39
N ALA A 290 -12.45 -21.55 10.52
CA ALA A 290 -13.33 -20.49 11.04
C ALA A 290 -12.56 -19.22 11.43
N GLU A 291 -11.36 -19.34 11.99
CA GLU A 291 -10.50 -18.19 12.34
C GLU A 291 -9.95 -17.50 11.08
N LEU A 292 -9.54 -18.29 10.07
CA LEU A 292 -9.12 -17.75 8.77
C LEU A 292 -10.23 -16.95 8.11
N GLU A 293 -11.45 -17.49 8.09
CA GLU A 293 -12.62 -16.83 7.52
C GLU A 293 -13.01 -15.56 8.29
N ALA A 294 -12.94 -15.60 9.63
CA ALA A 294 -13.23 -14.42 10.44
C ALA A 294 -12.20 -13.29 10.18
N ILE A 295 -10.91 -13.61 10.15
CA ILE A 295 -9.87 -12.62 9.82
C ILE A 295 -10.04 -12.12 8.38
N ALA A 296 -10.39 -12.98 7.43
CA ALA A 296 -10.68 -12.57 6.06
C ALA A 296 -11.88 -11.60 5.99
N ALA A 297 -12.95 -11.86 6.76
CA ALA A 297 -14.11 -10.97 6.86
C ALA A 297 -13.73 -9.60 7.46
N PHE A 298 -12.83 -9.58 8.43
CA PHE A 298 -12.28 -8.31 8.92
C PHE A 298 -11.51 -7.58 7.82
N LEU A 299 -10.62 -8.26 7.09
CA LEU A 299 -9.86 -7.63 6.01
C LEU A 299 -10.76 -7.14 4.87
N GLU A 300 -11.85 -7.85 4.56
CA GLU A 300 -12.87 -7.38 3.62
C GLU A 300 -13.53 -6.07 4.10
N SER A 301 -13.75 -5.93 5.39
CA SER A 301 -14.32 -4.70 5.97
C SER A 301 -13.41 -3.47 5.88
N LEU A 302 -12.11 -3.66 5.59
CA LEU A 302 -11.14 -2.58 5.33
C LEU A 302 -11.21 -2.03 3.90
N VAL A 303 -12.01 -2.63 3.03
CA VAL A 303 -12.15 -2.20 1.64
C VAL A 303 -12.98 -0.92 1.58
N GLY A 304 -12.33 0.19 1.27
CA GLY A 304 -12.98 1.47 1.03
C GLY A 304 -13.25 1.69 -0.46
N GLN A 305 -13.71 2.88 -0.80
CA GLN A 305 -14.13 3.27 -2.15
C GLN A 305 -13.32 4.47 -2.66
N HIS A 306 -13.09 4.51 -3.96
CA HIS A 306 -12.55 5.66 -4.69
C HIS A 306 -13.24 5.80 -6.04
N GLN A 307 -13.36 7.03 -6.55
CA GLN A 307 -14.04 7.29 -7.83
C GLN A 307 -13.43 6.55 -9.04
N GLU A 308 -12.13 6.32 -9.04
CA GLU A 308 -11.45 5.57 -10.11
C GLU A 308 -11.79 4.07 -10.12
N MET A 309 -12.38 3.53 -9.05
CA MET A 309 -12.81 2.13 -8.98
C MET A 309 -14.15 1.88 -9.71
N THR A 310 -14.87 2.93 -10.05
CA THR A 310 -16.23 2.86 -10.62
C THR A 310 -16.31 3.28 -12.08
N GLN A 311 -15.16 3.56 -12.70
CA GLN A 311 -15.06 3.99 -14.11
C GLN A 311 -14.94 2.83 -15.09
#